data_5a3d8ee3ecbf22a275d1c7639d600376
#
_entry.id   5a3d8ee3ecbf22a275d1c7639d600376
#
_cell.length_a   1.000
_cell.length_b   1.000
_cell.length_c   1.000
_cell.angle_alpha   90.00
_cell.angle_beta   90.00
_cell.angle_gamma   90.00
#
_symmetry.space_group_name_H-M   'P 1'
#
loop_
_entity.id
_entity.type
_entity.pdbx_description
1 polymer ?
#
loop_
_entity_poly.entity_id
_entity_poly.type
_entity_poly.pdbx_seq_one_letter_code
_entity_poly.pdbx_strand_id
1 'polypeptide(L)'
;GAVEEFLSIDNTDVPKLNEDTAASMEGLIKIEELSAALKKSKPDSAPGPNGFSYSFFKVFWGGLKFFLSKSANYSLSQEKLPDTLTQGLISLLPKGDKPKIYLKNWRPLTILNCDYKLISSAIAARISPNLNEIIHDDQCGFCPKRYIGESLRTTHDTLEWANRKKITGILLILDFEKAFDSLSFRSIVSSMSFFNFKPNIIKWVKTLLSHFKARINNAGNLSDFFNVERGARQGDPISSILFILTIEIMAIKIRNSKSIKGITIGCSEIKIALYADDSNIFLLYDAENLRNTVKILNDFYLFSGLKIQTEKSQCVVFGEIPGGDFSLCHDLNLVWKQDFISLGIKFTPDLNSLHENFELKLLDIDKTVDNWKYRFLSPYGSICVAKTLLLSKLSHLAIILPNLSPAKLKIIEDKIFKFIWKGNKDKVARIDAKNPEKKGGLNCPDIYSSWSSFKVSWWRRLFQKPD
;
A
#
# COMPACT_ATOMS: atom_id res chain seq x y z
N GLY A 1 3.28 -4.24 -31.33
CA GLY A 1 2.02 -3.58 -30.92
C GLY A 1 2.24 -2.67 -29.72
N ALA A 2 1.23 -1.94 -29.24
CA ALA A 2 1.32 -0.94 -28.17
C ALA A 2 2.07 -1.42 -26.90
N VAL A 3 2.00 -2.71 -26.60
CA VAL A 3 2.71 -3.31 -25.43
C VAL A 3 4.20 -3.35 -25.65
N GLU A 4 4.66 -3.76 -26.80
CA GLU A 4 6.09 -3.84 -27.16
C GLU A 4 6.69 -2.45 -27.29
N GLU A 5 5.96 -1.52 -27.87
CA GLU A 5 6.33 -0.13 -27.97
C GLU A 5 6.46 0.54 -26.60
N PHE A 6 5.51 0.27 -25.67
CA PHE A 6 5.61 0.79 -24.30
C PHE A 6 6.78 0.21 -23.53
N LEU A 7 7.17 -1.03 -23.79
CA LEU A 7 8.32 -1.69 -23.13
C LEU A 7 9.66 -1.35 -23.76
N SER A 8 9.69 -0.70 -24.93
CA SER A 8 10.93 -0.20 -25.53
C SER A 8 11.42 1.01 -24.73
N ILE A 9 12.40 0.78 -23.86
CA ILE A 9 13.06 1.81 -23.05
C ILE A 9 14.51 1.87 -23.53
N ASP A 10 14.91 3.03 -24.06
CA ASP A 10 16.26 3.25 -24.67
C ASP A 10 17.39 3.32 -23.63
N ASN A 11 17.23 2.71 -22.47
CA ASN A 11 18.21 2.85 -21.41
C ASN A 11 18.75 1.48 -20.96
N THR A 12 20.07 1.34 -20.97
CA THR A 12 20.78 0.15 -20.51
C THR A 12 20.71 -0.08 -18.99
N ASP A 13 20.30 0.96 -18.22
CA ASP A 13 20.28 0.95 -16.76
C ASP A 13 18.91 0.56 -16.17
N VAL A 14 18.09 -0.16 -16.91
CA VAL A 14 16.83 -0.70 -16.40
C VAL A 14 17.12 -1.87 -15.45
N PRO A 15 16.64 -1.83 -14.19
CA PRO A 15 16.88 -2.92 -13.26
C PRO A 15 16.22 -4.21 -13.75
N LYS A 16 16.97 -5.31 -13.72
CA LYS A 16 16.50 -6.66 -14.08
C LYS A 16 17.03 -7.64 -13.06
N LEU A 17 16.27 -8.70 -12.85
CA LEU A 17 16.76 -9.83 -12.06
C LEU A 17 18.03 -10.41 -12.69
N ASN A 18 19.03 -10.65 -11.87
CA ASN A 18 20.20 -11.42 -12.31
C ASN A 18 19.82 -12.87 -12.61
N GLU A 19 20.64 -13.56 -13.39
CA GLU A 19 20.34 -14.92 -13.86
C GLU A 19 20.16 -15.92 -12.71
N ASP A 20 20.96 -15.85 -11.66
CA ASP A 20 20.90 -16.76 -10.51
C ASP A 20 19.63 -16.55 -9.70
N THR A 21 19.27 -15.29 -9.42
CA THR A 21 18.02 -14.93 -8.73
C THR A 21 16.82 -15.39 -9.55
N ALA A 22 16.80 -15.11 -10.85
CA ALA A 22 15.72 -15.51 -11.74
C ALA A 22 15.56 -17.05 -11.81
N ALA A 23 16.68 -17.79 -11.89
CA ALA A 23 16.70 -19.25 -11.90
C ALA A 23 16.25 -19.85 -10.55
N SER A 24 16.55 -19.21 -9.43
CA SER A 24 16.19 -19.69 -8.08
C SER A 24 14.67 -19.79 -7.84
N MET A 25 13.88 -19.03 -8.60
CA MET A 25 12.42 -19.02 -8.49
C MET A 25 11.73 -20.09 -9.35
N GLU A 26 12.49 -20.78 -10.20
CA GLU A 26 11.97 -21.78 -11.12
C GLU A 26 11.61 -23.11 -10.43
N GLY A 27 10.86 -23.93 -11.15
CA GLY A 27 10.57 -25.31 -10.79
C GLY A 27 9.22 -25.52 -10.12
N LEU A 28 8.99 -26.77 -9.76
CA LEU A 28 7.76 -27.27 -9.16
C LEU A 28 7.60 -26.75 -7.72
N ILE A 29 6.37 -26.59 -7.26
CA ILE A 29 6.10 -26.25 -5.86
C ILE A 29 6.45 -27.44 -4.95
N LYS A 30 7.26 -27.15 -3.93
CA LYS A 30 7.67 -28.12 -2.92
C LYS A 30 6.68 -28.13 -1.75
N ILE A 31 6.60 -29.26 -1.06
CA ILE A 31 5.73 -29.43 0.13
C ILE A 31 6.12 -28.43 1.24
N GLU A 32 7.42 -28.16 1.37
CA GLU A 32 7.97 -27.21 2.35
C GLU A 32 7.45 -25.79 2.14
N GLU A 33 7.29 -25.35 0.88
CA GLU A 33 6.76 -24.04 0.52
C GLU A 33 5.28 -23.92 0.90
N LEU A 34 4.48 -24.92 0.60
CA LEU A 34 3.06 -24.99 1.00
C LEU A 34 2.92 -25.05 2.52
N SER A 35 3.79 -25.79 3.21
CA SER A 35 3.80 -25.89 4.66
C SER A 35 4.18 -24.57 5.31
N ALA A 36 5.14 -23.84 4.74
CA ALA A 36 5.53 -22.51 5.19
C ALA A 36 4.39 -21.49 4.99
N ALA A 37 3.67 -21.54 3.87
CA ALA A 37 2.50 -20.74 3.60
C ALA A 37 1.37 -21.00 4.61
N LEU A 38 1.09 -22.28 4.89
CA LEU A 38 0.09 -22.67 5.88
C LEU A 38 0.47 -22.24 7.30
N LYS A 39 1.74 -22.34 7.69
CA LYS A 39 2.23 -21.90 9.01
C LYS A 39 2.00 -20.40 9.22
N LYS A 40 2.20 -19.57 8.19
CA LYS A 40 1.98 -18.12 8.24
C LYS A 40 0.49 -17.73 8.19
N SER A 41 -0.41 -18.62 7.81
CA SER A 41 -1.83 -18.33 7.67
C SER A 41 -2.53 -18.15 9.02
N LYS A 42 -3.52 -17.24 9.05
CA LYS A 42 -4.38 -17.01 10.23
C LYS A 42 -5.48 -18.08 10.29
N PRO A 43 -5.58 -18.88 11.37
CA PRO A 43 -6.56 -19.97 11.48
C PRO A 43 -8.01 -19.52 11.26
N ASP A 44 -8.38 -18.36 11.83
CA ASP A 44 -9.74 -17.84 11.86
C ASP A 44 -10.13 -17.01 10.61
N SER A 45 -9.31 -17.07 9.54
CA SER A 45 -9.67 -16.44 8.27
C SER A 45 -10.86 -17.17 7.64
N ALA A 46 -11.81 -16.39 7.09
CA ALA A 46 -12.96 -16.93 6.37
C ALA A 46 -12.54 -17.92 5.27
N PRO A 47 -13.18 -19.09 5.19
CA PRO A 47 -12.97 -20.03 4.10
C PRO A 47 -13.52 -19.46 2.79
N GLY A 48 -13.04 -19.98 1.67
CA GLY A 48 -13.62 -19.71 0.36
C GLY A 48 -14.91 -20.49 0.08
N PRO A 49 -15.38 -20.48 -1.17
CA PRO A 49 -16.61 -21.16 -1.56
C PRO A 49 -16.68 -22.65 -1.23
N ASN A 50 -15.54 -23.35 -1.15
CA ASN A 50 -15.45 -24.77 -0.80
C ASN A 50 -15.63 -25.06 0.70
N GLY A 51 -15.66 -24.05 1.56
CA GLY A 51 -15.88 -24.18 2.99
C GLY A 51 -14.67 -24.64 3.83
N PHE A 52 -13.54 -24.99 3.22
CA PHE A 52 -12.36 -25.45 3.94
C PHE A 52 -11.52 -24.27 4.46
N SER A 53 -11.45 -24.15 5.80
CA SER A 53 -10.66 -23.12 6.48
C SER A 53 -9.18 -23.50 6.60
N TYR A 54 -8.32 -22.53 6.98
CA TYR A 54 -6.91 -22.86 7.31
C TYR A 54 -6.80 -23.78 8.53
N SER A 55 -7.73 -23.72 9.49
CA SER A 55 -7.78 -24.66 10.62
C SER A 55 -7.96 -26.09 10.15
N PHE A 56 -8.85 -26.33 9.18
CA PHE A 56 -9.00 -27.64 8.55
C PHE A 56 -7.68 -28.14 7.93
N PHE A 57 -7.02 -27.30 7.12
CA PHE A 57 -5.73 -27.67 6.51
C PHE A 57 -4.66 -27.93 7.58
N LYS A 58 -4.61 -27.15 8.67
CA LYS A 58 -3.63 -27.37 9.76
C LYS A 58 -3.81 -28.72 10.45
N VAL A 59 -5.04 -29.14 10.70
CA VAL A 59 -5.35 -30.43 11.34
C VAL A 59 -5.00 -31.59 10.41
N PHE A 60 -5.39 -31.52 9.15
CA PHE A 60 -5.24 -32.65 8.21
C PHE A 60 -3.99 -32.55 7.32
N TRP A 61 -3.07 -31.64 7.62
CA TRP A 61 -1.93 -31.35 6.76
C TRP A 61 -1.04 -32.54 6.45
N GLY A 62 -0.89 -33.46 7.41
CA GLY A 62 -0.08 -34.70 7.25
C GLY A 62 -0.42 -35.49 5.99
N GLY A 63 -1.71 -35.64 5.68
CA GLY A 63 -2.19 -36.31 4.47
C GLY A 63 -2.35 -35.37 3.27
N LEU A 64 -2.92 -34.19 3.50
CA LEU A 64 -3.30 -33.28 2.41
C LEU A 64 -2.12 -32.67 1.65
N LYS A 65 -0.98 -32.43 2.30
CA LYS A 65 0.19 -31.78 1.69
C LYS A 65 0.67 -32.44 0.40
N PHE A 66 0.66 -33.76 0.35
CA PHE A 66 1.10 -34.52 -0.82
C PHE A 66 0.13 -34.37 -1.99
N PHE A 67 -1.17 -34.45 -1.72
CA PHE A 67 -2.20 -34.29 -2.74
C PHE A 67 -2.23 -32.87 -3.29
N LEU A 68 -2.14 -31.86 -2.41
CA LEU A 68 -2.14 -30.45 -2.85
C LEU A 68 -0.90 -30.11 -3.70
N SER A 69 0.30 -30.56 -3.27
CA SER A 69 1.53 -30.37 -4.06
C SER A 69 1.44 -31.05 -5.43
N LYS A 70 0.97 -32.31 -5.45
CA LYS A 70 0.82 -33.07 -6.70
C LYS A 70 -0.21 -32.44 -7.64
N SER A 71 -1.36 -32.02 -7.10
CA SER A 71 -2.41 -31.32 -7.87
C SER A 71 -1.92 -29.98 -8.42
N ALA A 72 -1.23 -29.17 -7.62
CA ALA A 72 -0.68 -27.90 -8.04
C ALA A 72 0.33 -28.09 -9.20
N ASN A 73 1.27 -29.03 -9.05
CA ASN A 73 2.29 -29.29 -10.06
C ASN A 73 1.72 -29.89 -11.35
N TYR A 74 0.70 -30.75 -11.25
CA TYR A 74 -0.04 -31.21 -12.40
C TYR A 74 -0.77 -30.07 -13.10
N SER A 75 -1.39 -29.18 -12.35
CA SER A 75 -2.05 -27.98 -12.90
C SER A 75 -1.09 -27.06 -13.64
N LEU A 76 0.15 -26.93 -13.18
CA LEU A 76 1.19 -26.20 -13.91
C LEU A 76 1.48 -26.83 -15.28
N SER A 77 1.54 -28.18 -15.35
CA SER A 77 1.77 -28.89 -16.62
C SER A 77 0.64 -28.64 -17.62
N GLN A 78 -0.61 -28.59 -17.12
CA GLN A 78 -1.81 -28.34 -17.90
C GLN A 78 -2.14 -26.85 -18.11
N GLU A 79 -1.39 -25.92 -17.50
CA GLU A 79 -1.65 -24.47 -17.47
C GLU A 79 -3.07 -24.12 -16.97
N LYS A 80 -3.68 -25.00 -16.22
CA LYS A 80 -5.03 -24.84 -15.71
C LYS A 80 -5.18 -25.46 -14.32
N LEU A 81 -5.68 -24.66 -13.37
CA LEU A 81 -6.10 -25.15 -12.05
C LEU A 81 -7.46 -25.88 -12.15
N PRO A 82 -7.76 -26.80 -11.23
CA PRO A 82 -9.09 -27.37 -11.08
C PRO A 82 -10.16 -26.28 -10.91
N ASP A 83 -11.33 -26.47 -11.49
CA ASP A 83 -12.42 -25.48 -11.46
C ASP A 83 -12.83 -25.11 -10.02
N THR A 84 -12.71 -26.03 -9.06
CA THR A 84 -12.97 -25.76 -7.64
C THR A 84 -11.97 -24.79 -7.02
N LEU A 85 -10.73 -24.73 -7.50
CA LEU A 85 -9.70 -23.80 -7.01
C LEU A 85 -9.83 -22.40 -7.66
N THR A 86 -10.42 -22.32 -8.85
CA THR A 86 -10.55 -21.08 -9.63
C THR A 86 -11.89 -20.37 -9.39
N GLN A 87 -12.58 -20.68 -8.30
CA GLN A 87 -13.83 -20.03 -7.92
C GLN A 87 -13.60 -19.05 -6.77
N GLY A 88 -14.21 -17.85 -6.88
CA GLY A 88 -14.18 -16.82 -5.86
C GLY A 88 -15.56 -16.28 -5.54
N LEU A 89 -15.71 -15.81 -4.31
CA LEU A 89 -16.92 -15.13 -3.84
C LEU A 89 -16.59 -13.66 -3.62
N ILE A 90 -17.23 -12.77 -4.41
CA ILE A 90 -17.06 -11.33 -4.25
C ILE A 90 -18.04 -10.85 -3.18
N SER A 91 -17.49 -10.37 -2.07
CA SER A 91 -18.22 -9.70 -1.00
C SER A 91 -18.03 -8.20 -1.09
N LEU A 92 -19.11 -7.45 -0.91
CA LEU A 92 -19.09 -5.99 -1.01
C LEU A 92 -18.86 -5.37 0.38
N LEU A 93 -17.80 -4.58 0.52
CA LEU A 93 -17.48 -3.84 1.74
C LEU A 93 -17.72 -2.34 1.53
N PRO A 94 -18.48 -1.66 2.42
CA PRO A 94 -18.72 -0.22 2.29
C PRO A 94 -17.44 0.58 2.50
N LYS A 95 -17.28 1.66 1.74
CA LYS A 95 -16.16 2.61 1.86
C LYS A 95 -16.46 3.65 2.97
N GLY A 96 -16.20 3.29 4.22
CA GLY A 96 -16.45 4.18 5.36
C GLY A 96 -17.92 4.65 5.44
N ASP A 97 -18.12 5.92 5.77
CA ASP A 97 -19.47 6.51 5.98
C ASP A 97 -20.12 7.04 4.69
N LYS A 98 -19.59 6.68 3.51
CA LYS A 98 -20.16 7.11 2.22
C LYS A 98 -21.55 6.51 2.00
N PRO A 99 -22.47 7.21 1.27
CA PRO A 99 -23.82 6.71 0.99
C PRO A 99 -23.78 5.33 0.31
N LYS A 100 -24.42 4.33 0.96
CA LYS A 100 -24.36 2.92 0.54
C LYS A 100 -25.22 2.59 -0.67
N ILE A 101 -26.07 3.52 -1.13
CA ILE A 101 -26.93 3.35 -2.31
C ILE A 101 -26.15 3.32 -3.62
N TYR A 102 -24.92 3.84 -3.65
CA TYR A 102 -24.08 3.88 -4.84
C TYR A 102 -23.04 2.77 -4.85
N LEU A 103 -23.02 1.91 -5.87
CA LEU A 103 -22.03 0.82 -6.02
C LEU A 103 -20.57 1.32 -6.01
N LYS A 104 -20.30 2.53 -6.51
CA LYS A 104 -18.96 3.15 -6.44
C LYS A 104 -18.43 3.33 -5.02
N ASN A 105 -19.30 3.29 -4.02
CA ASN A 105 -18.95 3.41 -2.60
C ASN A 105 -18.72 2.05 -1.91
N TRP A 106 -18.64 0.98 -2.67
CA TRP A 106 -18.32 -0.36 -2.18
C TRP A 106 -16.99 -0.83 -2.74
N ARG A 107 -16.27 -1.64 -1.94
CA ARG A 107 -15.06 -2.34 -2.36
C ARG A 107 -15.41 -3.79 -2.61
N PRO A 108 -15.15 -4.34 -3.80
CA PRO A 108 -15.25 -5.78 -4.02
C PRO A 108 -14.06 -6.49 -3.36
N LEU A 109 -14.32 -7.36 -2.40
CA LEU A 109 -13.31 -8.23 -1.82
C LEU A 109 -13.57 -9.66 -2.30
N THR A 110 -12.59 -10.25 -2.96
CA THR A 110 -12.70 -11.62 -3.45
C THR A 110 -12.27 -12.60 -2.35
N ILE A 111 -13.21 -13.40 -1.86
CA ILE A 111 -12.94 -14.49 -0.92
C ILE A 111 -12.56 -15.71 -1.75
N LEU A 112 -11.31 -16.11 -1.64
CA LEU A 112 -10.70 -17.23 -2.35
C LEU A 112 -10.58 -18.45 -1.46
N ASN A 113 -10.55 -19.65 -2.06
CA ASN A 113 -10.32 -20.90 -1.37
C ASN A 113 -8.95 -20.94 -0.71
N CYS A 114 -8.85 -21.58 0.48
CA CYS A 114 -7.61 -21.59 1.23
C CYS A 114 -6.51 -22.43 0.53
N ASP A 115 -6.85 -23.50 -0.12
CA ASP A 115 -5.96 -24.31 -0.96
C ASP A 115 -5.34 -23.50 -2.11
N TYR A 116 -6.18 -22.74 -2.85
CA TYR A 116 -5.70 -21.79 -3.85
C TYR A 116 -4.72 -20.77 -3.24
N LYS A 117 -5.10 -20.17 -2.10
CA LYS A 117 -4.25 -19.17 -1.42
C LYS A 117 -2.92 -19.75 -0.93
N LEU A 118 -2.86 -21.04 -0.58
CA LEU A 118 -1.60 -21.71 -0.24
C LEU A 118 -0.65 -21.79 -1.44
N ILE A 119 -1.17 -22.14 -2.63
CA ILE A 119 -0.40 -22.16 -3.89
C ILE A 119 0.07 -20.76 -4.24
N SER A 120 -0.84 -19.80 -4.28
CA SER A 120 -0.52 -18.39 -4.57
C SER A 120 0.50 -17.80 -3.59
N SER A 121 0.39 -18.11 -2.29
CA SER A 121 1.35 -17.69 -1.26
C SER A 121 2.74 -18.30 -1.44
N ALA A 122 2.83 -19.55 -1.90
CA ALA A 122 4.11 -20.18 -2.18
C ALA A 122 4.83 -19.48 -3.35
N ILE A 123 4.11 -19.17 -4.43
CA ILE A 123 4.66 -18.42 -5.56
C ILE A 123 5.01 -16.98 -5.15
N ALA A 124 4.15 -16.29 -4.41
CA ALA A 124 4.44 -14.97 -3.88
C ALA A 124 5.70 -14.95 -2.99
N ALA A 125 5.92 -16.01 -2.21
CA ALA A 125 7.09 -16.14 -1.34
C ALA A 125 8.41 -16.33 -2.10
N ARG A 126 8.37 -16.86 -3.34
CA ARG A 126 9.55 -16.95 -4.23
C ARG A 126 9.91 -15.56 -4.79
N ILE A 127 8.92 -14.76 -5.13
CA ILE A 127 9.11 -13.46 -5.81
C ILE A 127 9.46 -12.36 -4.81
N SER A 128 8.71 -12.29 -3.70
CA SER A 128 8.77 -11.16 -2.76
C SER A 128 10.16 -10.79 -2.23
N PRO A 129 11.06 -11.74 -1.87
CA PRO A 129 12.40 -11.38 -1.37
C PRO A 129 13.26 -10.60 -2.38
N ASN A 130 13.02 -10.82 -3.67
CA ASN A 130 13.84 -10.31 -4.76
C ASN A 130 13.30 -9.01 -5.38
N LEU A 131 12.16 -8.49 -4.89
CA LEU A 131 11.54 -7.28 -5.42
C LEU A 131 12.45 -6.06 -5.34
N ASN A 132 13.30 -5.97 -4.30
CA ASN A 132 14.18 -4.82 -4.13
C ASN A 132 15.30 -4.75 -5.19
N GLU A 133 15.54 -5.81 -5.97
CA GLU A 133 16.49 -5.79 -7.10
C GLU A 133 15.93 -5.04 -8.32
N ILE A 134 14.60 -5.00 -8.45
CA ILE A 134 13.93 -4.52 -9.66
C ILE A 134 12.96 -3.36 -9.44
N ILE A 135 12.51 -3.15 -8.21
CA ILE A 135 11.62 -2.05 -7.83
C ILE A 135 12.44 -0.95 -7.19
N HIS A 136 12.41 0.23 -7.77
CA HIS A 136 13.14 1.39 -7.28
C HIS A 136 12.64 1.85 -5.90
N ASP A 137 13.51 2.51 -5.12
CA ASP A 137 13.24 2.93 -3.74
C ASP A 137 12.11 3.95 -3.58
N ASP A 138 11.71 4.64 -4.63
CA ASP A 138 10.56 5.55 -4.63
C ASP A 138 9.20 4.84 -4.53
N GLN A 139 9.13 3.51 -4.81
CA GLN A 139 7.96 2.68 -4.52
C GLN A 139 8.07 2.05 -3.14
N CYS A 140 7.29 2.54 -2.17
CA CYS A 140 7.32 2.06 -0.79
C CYS A 140 6.22 1.01 -0.48
N GLY A 141 5.23 0.86 -1.35
CA GLY A 141 4.12 -0.08 -1.15
C GLY A 141 4.49 -1.51 -1.51
N PHE A 142 4.08 -2.47 -0.67
CA PHE A 142 4.23 -3.92 -0.88
C PHE A 142 5.65 -4.47 -1.07
N CYS A 143 6.67 -3.62 -0.96
CA CYS A 143 8.06 -4.03 -1.02
C CYS A 143 8.59 -4.43 0.36
N PRO A 144 9.40 -5.51 0.47
CA PRO A 144 9.98 -5.91 1.75
C PRO A 144 10.83 -4.82 2.37
N LYS A 145 10.71 -4.63 3.69
CA LYS A 145 11.48 -3.66 4.51
C LYS A 145 11.24 -2.18 4.21
N ARG A 146 10.44 -1.84 3.17
CA ARG A 146 10.04 -0.46 2.88
C ARG A 146 8.86 -0.03 3.75
N TYR A 147 8.70 1.26 3.91
CA TYR A 147 7.81 1.82 4.91
C TYR A 147 7.05 3.03 4.35
N ILE A 148 5.74 3.12 4.64
CA ILE A 148 4.86 4.20 4.18
C ILE A 148 5.41 5.61 4.47
N GLY A 149 6.11 5.77 5.60
CA GLY A 149 6.73 7.04 5.98
C GLY A 149 7.80 7.53 5.00
N GLU A 150 8.44 6.66 4.24
CA GLU A 150 9.47 7.04 3.25
C GLU A 150 8.83 7.85 2.12
N SER A 151 7.72 7.38 1.53
CA SER A 151 6.97 8.13 0.52
C SER A 151 6.43 9.46 1.05
N LEU A 152 5.89 9.47 2.28
CA LEU A 152 5.45 10.70 2.94
C LEU A 152 6.61 11.67 3.17
N ARG A 153 7.76 11.16 3.57
CA ARG A 153 8.96 11.98 3.81
C ARG A 153 9.50 12.57 2.52
N THR A 154 9.56 11.78 1.45
CA THR A 154 9.91 12.27 0.12
C THR A 154 9.00 13.42 -0.30
N THR A 155 7.67 13.27 -0.10
CA THR A 155 6.72 14.34 -0.42
C THR A 155 6.97 15.59 0.43
N HIS A 156 7.11 15.45 1.74
CA HIS A 156 7.37 16.55 2.66
C HIS A 156 8.67 17.28 2.31
N ASP A 157 9.78 16.54 2.17
CA ASP A 157 11.10 17.12 1.99
C ASP A 157 11.26 17.78 0.61
N THR A 158 10.58 17.24 -0.41
CA THR A 158 10.53 17.86 -1.75
C THR A 158 9.83 19.22 -1.70
N LEU A 159 8.69 19.30 -1.01
CA LEU A 159 7.97 20.57 -0.84
C LEU A 159 8.78 21.56 0.03
N GLU A 160 9.35 21.11 1.15
CA GLU A 160 10.18 21.94 2.03
C GLU A 160 11.38 22.53 1.26
N TRP A 161 12.07 21.68 0.49
CA TRP A 161 13.19 22.11 -0.33
C TRP A 161 12.80 23.12 -1.39
N ALA A 162 11.71 22.84 -2.11
CA ALA A 162 11.19 23.73 -3.15
C ALA A 162 10.83 25.11 -2.57
N ASN A 163 10.12 25.15 -1.44
CA ASN A 163 9.78 26.40 -0.75
C ASN A 163 11.05 27.16 -0.32
N ARG A 164 12.03 26.46 0.27
CA ARG A 164 13.29 27.05 0.73
C ARG A 164 14.13 27.60 -0.41
N LYS A 165 14.10 26.94 -1.57
CA LYS A 165 14.85 27.34 -2.77
C LYS A 165 14.05 28.19 -3.75
N LYS A 166 12.78 28.50 -3.44
CA LYS A 166 11.84 29.25 -4.29
C LYS A 166 11.68 28.60 -5.67
N ILE A 167 11.65 27.26 -5.70
CA ILE A 167 11.42 26.50 -6.92
C ILE A 167 9.92 26.37 -7.13
N THR A 168 9.43 26.76 -8.30
CA THR A 168 8.04 26.57 -8.69
C THR A 168 7.88 25.21 -9.36
N GLY A 169 6.91 24.43 -8.90
CA GLY A 169 6.65 23.11 -9.42
C GLY A 169 5.19 22.71 -9.35
N ILE A 170 4.92 21.56 -9.94
CA ILE A 170 3.60 20.91 -9.97
C ILE A 170 3.73 19.55 -9.28
N LEU A 171 2.82 19.25 -8.37
CA LEU A 171 2.60 17.94 -7.81
C LEU A 171 1.31 17.37 -8.40
N LEU A 172 1.45 16.26 -9.15
CA LEU A 172 0.32 15.47 -9.61
C LEU A 172 0.09 14.33 -8.61
N ILE A 173 -1.12 14.25 -8.08
CA ILE A 173 -1.55 13.17 -7.18
C ILE A 173 -2.56 12.34 -7.96
N LEU A 174 -2.15 11.15 -8.37
CA LEU A 174 -2.93 10.30 -9.26
C LEU A 174 -3.75 9.28 -8.48
N ASP A 175 -5.01 9.12 -8.87
CA ASP A 175 -5.92 8.04 -8.43
C ASP A 175 -6.23 7.19 -9.66
N PHE A 176 -6.00 5.88 -9.59
CA PHE A 176 -6.34 4.97 -10.68
C PHE A 176 -7.75 4.40 -10.51
N GLU A 177 -8.52 4.35 -11.60
CA GLU A 177 -9.86 3.79 -11.57
C GLU A 177 -9.82 2.28 -11.33
N LYS A 178 -10.30 1.82 -10.15
CA LYS A 178 -10.34 0.40 -9.77
C LYS A 178 -8.99 -0.30 -10.02
N ALA A 179 -7.89 0.31 -9.56
CA ALA A 179 -6.51 -0.06 -9.87
C ALA A 179 -6.27 -1.58 -9.96
N PHE A 180 -6.54 -2.33 -8.88
CA PHE A 180 -6.34 -3.78 -8.88
C PHE A 180 -7.25 -4.52 -9.85
N ASP A 181 -8.50 -4.10 -10.02
CA ASP A 181 -9.49 -4.80 -10.83
C ASP A 181 -9.35 -4.52 -12.34
N SER A 182 -8.64 -3.45 -12.72
CA SER A 182 -8.49 -3.01 -14.11
C SER A 182 -7.23 -3.54 -14.80
N LEU A 183 -6.28 -4.08 -14.05
CA LEU A 183 -4.97 -4.51 -14.53
C LEU A 183 -5.07 -5.61 -15.58
N SER A 184 -4.43 -5.44 -16.73
CA SER A 184 -4.42 -6.41 -17.82
C SER A 184 -3.54 -7.62 -17.52
N PHE A 185 -4.02 -8.84 -17.75
CA PHE A 185 -3.19 -10.05 -17.62
C PHE A 185 -1.99 -10.03 -18.59
N ARG A 186 -2.17 -9.46 -19.78
CA ARG A 186 -1.09 -9.31 -20.75
C ARG A 186 0.02 -8.40 -20.22
N SER A 187 -0.34 -7.26 -19.62
CA SER A 187 0.64 -6.35 -19.05
C SER A 187 1.40 -6.96 -17.87
N ILE A 188 0.72 -7.73 -17.01
CA ILE A 188 1.37 -8.46 -15.92
C ILE A 188 2.48 -9.38 -16.47
N VAL A 189 2.12 -10.23 -17.44
CA VAL A 189 3.07 -11.18 -18.05
C VAL A 189 4.22 -10.45 -18.75
N SER A 190 3.91 -9.38 -19.49
CA SER A 190 4.93 -8.59 -20.19
C SER A 190 5.87 -7.89 -19.21
N SER A 191 5.35 -7.37 -18.07
CA SER A 191 6.19 -6.78 -17.02
C SER A 191 7.12 -7.81 -16.39
N MET A 192 6.63 -9.02 -16.11
CA MET A 192 7.50 -10.10 -15.60
C MET A 192 8.60 -10.45 -16.60
N SER A 193 8.27 -10.59 -17.89
CA SER A 193 9.27 -10.83 -18.93
C SER A 193 10.30 -9.69 -19.03
N PHE A 194 9.84 -8.45 -18.91
CA PHE A 194 10.69 -7.26 -18.92
C PHE A 194 11.74 -7.27 -17.78
N PHE A 195 11.34 -7.71 -16.58
CA PHE A 195 12.24 -7.82 -15.43
C PHE A 195 13.05 -9.12 -15.38
N ASN A 196 13.11 -9.88 -16.47
CA ASN A 196 13.86 -11.14 -16.58
C ASN A 196 13.36 -12.30 -15.69
N PHE A 197 12.06 -12.33 -15.36
CA PHE A 197 11.50 -13.55 -14.79
C PHE A 197 11.56 -14.69 -15.81
N LYS A 198 11.90 -15.88 -15.35
CA LYS A 198 12.02 -17.06 -16.22
C LYS A 198 10.66 -17.67 -16.58
N PRO A 199 10.60 -18.50 -17.63
CA PRO A 199 9.34 -19.00 -18.17
C PRO A 199 8.47 -19.79 -17.18
N ASN A 200 9.05 -20.56 -16.25
CA ASN A 200 8.28 -21.39 -15.35
C ASN A 200 7.53 -20.57 -14.30
N ILE A 201 8.17 -19.55 -13.71
CA ILE A 201 7.48 -18.66 -12.75
C ILE A 201 6.40 -17.83 -13.44
N ILE A 202 6.62 -17.38 -14.70
CA ILE A 202 5.60 -16.72 -15.52
C ILE A 202 4.44 -17.68 -15.79
N LYS A 203 4.74 -18.93 -16.09
CA LYS A 203 3.74 -19.99 -16.30
C LYS A 203 2.89 -20.21 -15.06
N TRP A 204 3.49 -20.21 -13.85
CA TRP A 204 2.75 -20.26 -12.59
C TRP A 204 1.76 -19.09 -12.46
N VAL A 205 2.21 -17.86 -12.74
CA VAL A 205 1.34 -16.67 -12.67
C VAL A 205 0.19 -16.77 -13.68
N LYS A 206 0.47 -17.17 -14.92
CA LYS A 206 -0.58 -17.41 -15.93
C LYS A 206 -1.60 -18.44 -15.45
N THR A 207 -1.12 -19.57 -14.90
CA THR A 207 -1.99 -20.64 -14.39
C THR A 207 -2.87 -20.16 -13.23
N LEU A 208 -2.35 -19.34 -12.34
CA LEU A 208 -3.11 -18.75 -11.24
C LEU A 208 -4.16 -17.74 -11.71
N LEU A 209 -3.86 -16.95 -12.73
CA LEU A 209 -4.77 -15.90 -13.24
C LEU A 209 -5.84 -16.42 -14.19
N SER A 210 -5.57 -17.52 -14.92
CA SER A 210 -6.44 -18.04 -15.97
C SER A 210 -7.69 -18.74 -15.43
N HIS A 211 -8.73 -18.77 -16.25
CA HIS A 211 -9.98 -19.53 -16.03
C HIS A 211 -10.68 -19.26 -14.69
N PHE A 212 -10.46 -18.09 -14.10
CA PHE A 212 -11.06 -17.75 -12.84
C PHE A 212 -12.51 -17.28 -13.00
N LYS A 213 -13.40 -17.85 -12.18
CA LYS A 213 -14.81 -17.49 -12.14
C LYS A 213 -15.15 -16.89 -10.77
N ALA A 214 -16.00 -15.88 -10.78
CA ALA A 214 -16.49 -15.27 -9.54
C ALA A 214 -18.02 -15.23 -9.54
N ARG A 215 -18.60 -15.15 -8.36
CA ARG A 215 -19.99 -14.79 -8.14
C ARG A 215 -20.09 -13.74 -7.02
N ILE A 216 -21.10 -12.91 -7.08
CA ILE A 216 -21.32 -11.85 -6.10
C ILE A 216 -22.21 -12.38 -4.98
N ASN A 217 -21.81 -12.11 -3.73
CA ASN A 217 -22.65 -12.28 -2.54
C ASN A 217 -23.16 -10.92 -2.10
N ASN A 218 -24.46 -10.71 -2.23
CA ASN A 218 -25.15 -9.53 -1.74
C ASN A 218 -26.13 -9.93 -0.63
N ALA A 219 -25.72 -9.77 0.62
CA ALA A 219 -26.53 -10.08 1.80
C ALA A 219 -27.13 -11.51 1.77
N GLY A 220 -26.33 -12.50 1.38
CA GLY A 220 -26.74 -13.91 1.29
C GLY A 220 -27.30 -14.34 -0.07
N ASN A 221 -27.67 -13.42 -0.95
CA ASN A 221 -28.07 -13.73 -2.31
C ASN A 221 -26.86 -13.84 -3.21
N LEU A 222 -26.76 -14.96 -3.93
CA LEU A 222 -25.65 -15.27 -4.81
C LEU A 222 -26.05 -15.05 -6.28
N SER A 223 -25.20 -14.37 -7.06
CA SER A 223 -25.32 -14.31 -8.50
C SER A 223 -24.87 -15.61 -9.15
N ASP A 224 -25.14 -15.76 -10.44
CA ASP A 224 -24.48 -16.76 -11.27
C ASP A 224 -22.97 -16.49 -11.35
N PHE A 225 -22.21 -17.53 -11.73
CA PHE A 225 -20.78 -17.40 -11.99
C PHE A 225 -20.53 -16.65 -13.31
N PHE A 226 -19.55 -15.73 -13.27
CA PHE A 226 -19.03 -15.05 -14.44
C PHE A 226 -17.52 -15.17 -14.52
N ASN A 227 -16.95 -15.09 -15.70
CA ASN A 227 -15.51 -15.13 -15.92
C ASN A 227 -14.87 -13.81 -15.53
N VAL A 228 -13.69 -13.88 -14.90
CA VAL A 228 -12.85 -12.74 -14.57
C VAL A 228 -11.68 -12.70 -15.54
N GLU A 229 -11.69 -11.76 -16.49
CA GLU A 229 -10.76 -11.70 -17.61
C GLU A 229 -9.61 -10.71 -17.41
N ARG A 230 -9.66 -9.92 -16.34
CA ARG A 230 -8.63 -8.94 -15.95
C ARG A 230 -8.60 -8.75 -14.44
N GLY A 231 -7.59 -8.04 -13.98
CA GLY A 231 -7.45 -7.63 -12.60
C GLY A 231 -6.56 -8.56 -11.78
N ALA A 232 -5.83 -7.95 -10.84
CA ALA A 232 -5.17 -8.63 -9.74
C ALA A 232 -6.15 -8.68 -8.56
N ARG A 233 -6.67 -9.86 -8.25
CA ARG A 233 -7.79 -10.06 -7.32
C ARG A 233 -7.49 -9.53 -5.92
N GLN A 234 -8.36 -8.68 -5.38
CA GLN A 234 -8.26 -8.22 -4.00
C GLN A 234 -8.49 -9.40 -3.03
N GLY A 235 -7.46 -9.79 -2.30
CA GLY A 235 -7.47 -10.95 -1.41
C GLY A 235 -6.60 -12.12 -1.85
N ASP A 236 -6.00 -12.05 -3.04
CA ASP A 236 -5.02 -13.00 -3.53
C ASP A 236 -3.61 -12.58 -3.08
N PRO A 237 -2.84 -13.47 -2.42
CA PRO A 237 -1.50 -13.17 -1.91
C PRO A 237 -0.51 -12.62 -2.94
N ILE A 238 -0.59 -13.02 -4.21
CA ILE A 238 0.33 -12.59 -5.25
C ILE A 238 -0.07 -11.25 -5.88
N SER A 239 -1.31 -10.81 -5.74
CA SER A 239 -1.85 -9.66 -6.49
C SER A 239 -1.10 -8.36 -6.26
N SER A 240 -0.70 -8.07 -5.05
CA SER A 240 0.07 -6.86 -4.73
C SER A 240 1.43 -6.83 -5.43
N ILE A 241 2.10 -7.98 -5.53
CA ILE A 241 3.38 -8.13 -6.24
C ILE A 241 3.19 -7.85 -7.73
N LEU A 242 2.20 -8.47 -8.35
CA LEU A 242 1.91 -8.30 -9.78
C LEU A 242 1.55 -6.85 -10.13
N PHE A 243 0.84 -6.19 -9.23
CA PHE A 243 0.48 -4.79 -9.38
C PHE A 243 1.71 -3.88 -9.36
N ILE A 244 2.59 -3.99 -8.35
CA ILE A 244 3.77 -3.13 -8.26
C ILE A 244 4.78 -3.40 -9.39
N LEU A 245 4.90 -4.64 -9.86
CA LEU A 245 5.72 -4.96 -11.04
C LEU A 245 5.23 -4.22 -12.29
N THR A 246 3.92 -4.10 -12.47
CA THR A 246 3.36 -3.39 -13.63
C THR A 246 3.49 -1.87 -13.48
N ILE A 247 3.23 -1.32 -12.29
CA ILE A 247 3.37 0.12 -12.03
C ILE A 247 4.83 0.58 -12.17
N GLU A 248 5.79 -0.27 -11.81
CA GLU A 248 7.22 0.04 -11.90
C GLU A 248 7.63 0.38 -13.33
N ILE A 249 7.02 -0.21 -14.36
CA ILE A 249 7.29 0.14 -15.76
C ILE A 249 6.96 1.62 -16.04
N MET A 250 5.83 2.10 -15.52
CA MET A 250 5.47 3.52 -15.62
C MET A 250 6.50 4.39 -14.89
N ALA A 251 6.86 3.99 -13.67
CA ALA A 251 7.83 4.71 -12.85
C ALA A 251 9.19 4.82 -13.55
N ILE A 252 9.70 3.73 -14.14
CA ILE A 252 10.93 3.70 -14.92
C ILE A 252 10.85 4.70 -16.09
N LYS A 253 9.75 4.71 -16.85
CA LYS A 253 9.58 5.66 -17.96
C LYS A 253 9.61 7.12 -17.50
N ILE A 254 8.97 7.44 -16.41
CA ILE A 254 8.96 8.80 -15.86
C ILE A 254 10.36 9.18 -15.36
N ARG A 255 11.02 8.31 -14.59
CA ARG A 255 12.38 8.58 -14.07
C ARG A 255 13.40 8.78 -15.19
N ASN A 256 13.39 7.91 -16.20
CA ASN A 256 14.39 7.92 -17.28
C ASN A 256 14.06 8.93 -18.39
N SER A 257 12.89 9.54 -18.38
CA SER A 257 12.52 10.55 -19.38
C SER A 257 13.37 11.80 -19.24
N LYS A 258 14.11 12.13 -20.28
CA LYS A 258 14.90 13.39 -20.40
C LYS A 258 14.00 14.61 -20.60
N SER A 259 12.82 14.40 -21.15
CA SER A 259 11.81 15.45 -21.40
C SER A 259 10.95 15.78 -20.18
N ILE A 260 11.05 14.99 -19.10
CA ILE A 260 10.38 15.26 -17.83
C ILE A 260 11.41 15.74 -16.82
N LYS A 261 11.22 16.96 -16.33
CA LYS A 261 12.08 17.60 -15.32
C LYS A 261 11.41 17.55 -13.95
N GLY A 262 12.05 16.89 -13.00
CA GLY A 262 11.64 16.83 -11.60
C GLY A 262 12.26 17.93 -10.75
N ILE A 263 12.22 17.76 -9.44
CA ILE A 263 12.80 18.67 -8.45
C ILE A 263 14.19 18.18 -8.05
N THR A 264 15.21 18.96 -8.32
CA THR A 264 16.59 18.61 -7.96
C THR A 264 16.89 18.93 -6.52
N ILE A 265 17.29 17.92 -5.75
CA ILE A 265 17.72 18.02 -4.35
C ILE A 265 19.15 17.46 -4.26
N GLY A 266 20.12 18.32 -4.04
CA GLY A 266 21.53 17.92 -4.10
C GLY A 266 21.91 17.43 -5.50
N CYS A 267 22.37 16.18 -5.60
CA CYS A 267 22.70 15.52 -6.87
C CYS A 267 21.57 14.63 -7.42
N SER A 268 20.45 14.54 -6.72
CA SER A 268 19.33 13.66 -7.11
C SER A 268 18.15 14.46 -7.65
N GLU A 269 17.51 13.93 -8.70
CA GLU A 269 16.28 14.50 -9.27
C GLU A 269 15.09 13.67 -8.79
N ILE A 270 14.18 14.30 -8.05
CA ILE A 270 12.95 13.67 -7.54
C ILE A 270 11.83 13.91 -8.54
N LYS A 271 11.33 12.85 -9.16
CA LYS A 271 10.20 12.89 -10.10
C LYS A 271 8.97 12.18 -9.57
N ILE A 272 9.13 11.16 -8.70
CA ILE A 272 8.03 10.30 -8.32
C ILE A 272 8.19 9.82 -6.87
N ALA A 273 7.06 9.64 -6.18
CA ALA A 273 6.98 8.94 -4.91
C ALA A 273 5.71 8.09 -4.90
N LEU A 274 5.87 6.78 -4.73
CA LEU A 274 4.81 5.79 -4.87
C LEU A 274 4.54 5.06 -3.55
N TYR A 275 3.28 4.75 -3.32
CA TYR A 275 2.86 3.77 -2.34
C TYR A 275 1.72 2.92 -2.90
N ALA A 276 2.05 1.80 -3.50
CA ALA A 276 1.14 0.96 -4.27
C ALA A 276 0.51 1.75 -5.44
N ASP A 277 -0.79 1.99 -5.38
CA ASP A 277 -1.56 2.77 -6.37
C ASP A 277 -1.53 4.28 -6.11
N ASP A 278 -1.25 4.72 -4.88
CA ASP A 278 -1.05 6.14 -4.59
C ASP A 278 0.24 6.64 -5.25
N SER A 279 0.10 7.53 -6.23
CA SER A 279 1.20 8.01 -7.07
C SER A 279 1.31 9.53 -7.01
N ASN A 280 2.42 10.03 -6.49
CA ASN A 280 2.79 11.44 -6.46
C ASN A 280 3.89 11.69 -7.51
N ILE A 281 3.65 12.59 -8.48
CA ILE A 281 4.64 12.97 -9.50
C ILE A 281 5.00 14.44 -9.31
N PHE A 282 6.30 14.71 -9.17
CA PHE A 282 6.86 16.05 -8.96
C PHE A 282 7.47 16.55 -10.26
N LEU A 283 7.02 17.72 -10.72
CA LEU A 283 7.44 18.33 -11.96
C LEU A 283 7.88 19.77 -11.73
N LEU A 284 8.89 20.23 -12.44
CA LEU A 284 9.08 21.69 -12.59
C LEU A 284 7.88 22.29 -13.31
N TYR A 285 7.54 23.54 -12.94
CA TYR A 285 6.39 24.27 -13.52
C TYR A 285 6.66 24.62 -14.98
N ASP A 286 6.24 23.76 -15.90
CA ASP A 286 6.39 23.90 -17.34
C ASP A 286 5.32 23.08 -18.08
N ALA A 287 4.75 23.68 -19.15
CA ALA A 287 3.69 23.08 -19.95
C ALA A 287 4.14 21.83 -20.71
N GLU A 288 5.35 21.84 -21.25
CA GLU A 288 5.88 20.72 -22.01
C GLU A 288 6.13 19.52 -21.08
N ASN A 289 6.68 19.79 -19.91
CA ASN A 289 6.89 18.84 -18.84
C ASN A 289 5.60 18.09 -18.47
N LEU A 290 4.54 18.85 -18.30
CA LEU A 290 3.22 18.33 -17.97
C LEU A 290 2.62 17.50 -19.12
N ARG A 291 2.70 17.98 -20.38
CA ARG A 291 2.20 17.24 -21.56
C ARG A 291 2.95 15.94 -21.75
N ASN A 292 4.28 15.93 -21.60
CA ASN A 292 5.11 14.72 -21.71
C ASN A 292 4.75 13.68 -20.63
N THR A 293 4.47 14.15 -19.40
CA THR A 293 4.02 13.27 -18.33
C THR A 293 2.67 12.64 -18.66
N VAL A 294 1.70 13.44 -19.11
CA VAL A 294 0.36 12.95 -19.48
C VAL A 294 0.43 11.98 -20.65
N LYS A 295 1.31 12.20 -21.61
CA LYS A 295 1.54 11.26 -22.70
C LYS A 295 1.97 9.89 -22.17
N ILE A 296 2.99 9.85 -21.30
CA ILE A 296 3.45 8.58 -20.68
C ILE A 296 2.30 7.90 -19.91
N LEU A 297 1.48 8.65 -19.19
CA LEU A 297 0.34 8.11 -18.44
C LEU A 297 -0.75 7.52 -19.36
N ASN A 298 -1.02 8.15 -20.49
CA ASN A 298 -1.95 7.64 -21.50
C ASN A 298 -1.40 6.38 -22.18
N ASP A 299 -0.13 6.37 -22.54
CA ASP A 299 0.54 5.20 -23.11
C ASP A 299 0.55 4.04 -22.09
N PHE A 300 0.76 4.34 -20.81
CA PHE A 300 0.66 3.37 -19.72
C PHE A 300 -0.76 2.80 -19.57
N TYR A 301 -1.80 3.61 -19.73
CA TYR A 301 -3.17 3.12 -19.75
C TYR A 301 -3.39 2.11 -20.88
N LEU A 302 -2.92 2.40 -22.08
CA LEU A 302 -3.03 1.48 -23.24
C LEU A 302 -2.27 0.17 -23.00
N PHE A 303 -1.14 0.24 -22.30
CA PHE A 303 -0.35 -0.93 -21.91
C PHE A 303 -1.01 -1.76 -20.82
N SER A 304 -1.38 -1.10 -19.71
CA SER A 304 -1.72 -1.76 -18.44
C SER A 304 -3.23 -1.96 -18.23
N GLY A 305 -4.07 -1.16 -18.88
CA GLY A 305 -5.50 -1.03 -18.58
C GLY A 305 -5.81 -0.13 -17.37
N LEU A 306 -4.78 0.47 -16.74
CA LEU A 306 -4.91 1.33 -15.57
C LEU A 306 -5.22 2.76 -15.98
N LYS A 307 -6.50 3.12 -15.96
CA LYS A 307 -6.98 4.45 -16.31
C LYS A 307 -6.87 5.40 -15.11
N ILE A 308 -6.37 6.60 -15.35
CA ILE A 308 -6.37 7.68 -14.36
C ILE A 308 -7.80 8.17 -14.17
N GLN A 309 -8.25 8.28 -12.92
CA GLN A 309 -9.52 8.90 -12.57
C GLN A 309 -9.34 10.40 -12.42
N THR A 310 -9.57 11.16 -13.48
CA THR A 310 -9.34 12.63 -13.55
C THR A 310 -10.10 13.39 -12.47
N GLU A 311 -11.35 12.99 -12.16
CA GLU A 311 -12.19 13.63 -11.13
C GLU A 311 -11.61 13.53 -9.70
N LYS A 312 -10.76 12.54 -9.43
CA LYS A 312 -10.12 12.36 -8.12
C LYS A 312 -8.64 12.71 -8.13
N SER A 313 -8.00 12.61 -9.27
CA SER A 313 -6.62 13.04 -9.43
C SER A 313 -6.51 14.55 -9.25
N GLN A 314 -5.48 14.99 -8.54
CA GLN A 314 -5.32 16.36 -8.13
C GLN A 314 -4.02 16.92 -8.70
N CYS A 315 -4.06 18.20 -8.99
CA CYS A 315 -2.90 18.99 -9.38
C CYS A 315 -2.70 20.09 -8.35
N VAL A 316 -1.51 20.17 -7.78
CA VAL A 316 -1.16 21.16 -6.76
C VAL A 316 0.09 21.90 -7.23
N VAL A 317 0.04 23.22 -7.26
CA VAL A 317 1.23 24.05 -7.52
C VAL A 317 1.89 24.38 -6.18
N PHE A 318 3.21 24.31 -6.13
CA PHE A 318 4.02 24.72 -5.00
C PHE A 318 5.12 25.70 -5.42
N GLY A 319 5.62 26.47 -4.47
CA GLY A 319 6.56 27.56 -4.71
C GLY A 319 5.87 28.86 -5.22
N GLU A 320 6.66 29.81 -5.69
CA GLU A 320 6.16 31.10 -6.21
C GLU A 320 5.72 30.92 -7.66
N ILE A 321 4.45 31.22 -7.98
CA ILE A 321 3.92 31.10 -9.34
C ILE A 321 4.33 32.32 -10.15
N PRO A 322 5.12 32.15 -11.22
CA PRO A 322 5.46 33.26 -12.11
C PRO A 322 4.20 33.84 -12.75
N GLY A 323 3.92 35.12 -12.49
CA GLY A 323 2.82 35.85 -13.12
C GLY A 323 1.40 35.48 -12.71
N GLY A 324 1.23 34.53 -11.74
CA GLY A 324 -0.09 34.08 -11.28
C GLY A 324 -0.89 33.32 -12.35
N ASP A 325 -0.24 32.82 -13.40
CA ASP A 325 -0.90 32.12 -14.51
C ASP A 325 -1.06 30.62 -14.22
N PHE A 326 -2.29 30.22 -13.92
CA PHE A 326 -2.70 28.83 -13.73
C PHE A 326 -3.19 28.15 -15.02
N SER A 327 -3.05 28.80 -16.19
CA SER A 327 -3.60 28.32 -17.46
C SER A 327 -3.05 26.95 -17.90
N LEU A 328 -1.84 26.63 -17.48
CA LEU A 328 -1.13 25.39 -17.84
C LEU A 328 -1.91 24.10 -17.58
N CYS A 329 -2.81 24.10 -16.64
CA CYS A 329 -3.43 22.86 -16.18
C CYS A 329 -4.91 22.77 -16.51
N HIS A 330 -5.50 23.81 -17.09
CA HIS A 330 -6.87 23.77 -17.59
C HIS A 330 -7.04 22.73 -18.71
N ASP A 331 -5.97 22.47 -19.46
CA ASP A 331 -5.98 21.55 -20.60
C ASP A 331 -6.07 20.06 -20.20
N LEU A 332 -5.91 19.70 -18.91
CA LEU A 332 -5.79 18.31 -18.49
C LEU A 332 -7.03 17.73 -17.80
N ASN A 333 -8.10 18.50 -17.60
CA ASN A 333 -9.28 18.11 -16.83
C ASN A 333 -8.95 17.57 -15.41
N LEU A 334 -7.82 17.98 -14.82
CA LEU A 334 -7.42 17.62 -13.46
C LEU A 334 -8.00 18.63 -12.45
N VAL A 335 -8.29 18.14 -11.25
CA VAL A 335 -8.83 18.98 -10.18
C VAL A 335 -7.70 19.77 -9.52
N TRP A 336 -7.72 21.09 -9.62
CA TRP A 336 -6.82 21.97 -8.90
C TRP A 336 -7.15 22.03 -7.43
N LYS A 337 -6.13 21.97 -6.60
CA LYS A 337 -6.25 22.05 -5.15
C LYS A 337 -5.18 22.96 -4.56
N GLN A 338 -5.55 23.68 -3.51
CA GLN A 338 -4.61 24.41 -2.64
C GLN A 338 -4.09 23.55 -1.50
N ASP A 339 -4.80 22.48 -1.16
CA ASP A 339 -4.40 21.47 -0.19
C ASP A 339 -4.66 20.08 -0.77
N PHE A 340 -3.96 19.09 -0.25
CA PHE A 340 -4.13 17.71 -0.67
C PHE A 340 -3.92 16.72 0.47
N ILE A 341 -4.41 15.51 0.29
CA ILE A 341 -4.18 14.41 1.22
C ILE A 341 -3.32 13.36 0.53
N SER A 342 -2.16 13.06 1.08
CA SER A 342 -1.31 11.96 0.66
C SER A 342 -1.14 10.98 1.80
N LEU A 343 -1.47 9.72 1.56
CA LEU A 343 -1.36 8.62 2.53
C LEU A 343 -1.96 8.96 3.92
N GLY A 344 -3.08 9.68 3.92
CA GLY A 344 -3.81 10.04 5.15
C GLY A 344 -3.25 11.25 5.92
N ILE A 345 -2.28 11.96 5.36
CA ILE A 345 -1.77 13.24 5.88
C ILE A 345 -2.25 14.37 4.97
N LYS A 346 -2.83 15.41 5.56
CA LYS A 346 -3.17 16.65 4.86
C LYS A 346 -1.91 17.52 4.75
N PHE A 347 -1.63 17.96 3.54
CA PHE A 347 -0.54 18.87 3.20
C PHE A 347 -1.10 20.15 2.58
N THR A 348 -0.42 21.25 2.83
CA THR A 348 -0.46 22.45 1.99
C THR A 348 0.89 22.61 1.30
N PRO A 349 0.97 23.23 0.12
CA PRO A 349 2.24 23.42 -0.58
C PRO A 349 3.31 24.13 0.25
N ASP A 350 2.90 25.07 1.11
CA ASP A 350 3.76 25.83 2.03
C ASP A 350 4.07 25.10 3.34
N LEU A 351 3.48 23.92 3.57
CA LEU A 351 3.59 23.10 4.78
C LEU A 351 3.07 23.76 6.07
N ASN A 352 2.45 24.93 6.01
CA ASN A 352 2.03 25.69 7.19
C ASN A 352 0.88 25.03 7.97
N SER A 353 0.02 24.27 7.29
CA SER A 353 -1.15 23.61 7.90
C SER A 353 -0.89 22.19 8.41
N LEU A 354 0.36 21.71 8.42
CA LEU A 354 0.66 20.35 8.92
C LEU A 354 0.17 20.11 10.35
N HIS A 355 0.12 21.16 11.20
CA HIS A 355 -0.39 21.07 12.56
C HIS A 355 -1.88 20.71 12.64
N GLU A 356 -2.69 21.01 11.60
CA GLU A 356 -4.12 20.67 11.56
C GLU A 356 -4.34 19.15 11.62
N ASN A 357 -3.43 18.36 11.08
CA ASN A 357 -3.50 16.91 11.16
C ASN A 357 -3.53 16.40 12.60
N PHE A 358 -2.82 17.08 13.49
CA PHE A 358 -2.82 16.74 14.91
C PHE A 358 -4.17 17.03 15.54
N GLU A 359 -4.75 18.20 15.28
CA GLU A 359 -6.05 18.60 15.84
C GLU A 359 -7.17 17.66 15.36
N LEU A 360 -7.17 17.28 14.07
CA LEU A 360 -8.11 16.30 13.52
C LEU A 360 -7.99 14.93 14.23
N LYS A 361 -6.77 14.49 14.54
CA LYS A 361 -6.55 13.22 15.25
C LYS A 361 -6.93 13.28 16.73
N LEU A 362 -6.82 14.44 17.38
CA LEU A 362 -7.34 14.63 18.72
C LEU A 362 -8.86 14.46 18.77
N LEU A 363 -9.60 15.00 17.79
CA LEU A 363 -11.05 14.77 17.66
C LEU A 363 -11.38 13.28 17.47
N ASP A 364 -10.60 12.55 16.66
CA ASP A 364 -10.78 11.11 16.49
C ASP A 364 -10.50 10.32 17.78
N ILE A 365 -9.54 10.78 18.60
CA ILE A 365 -9.26 10.21 19.91
C ILE A 365 -10.45 10.43 20.85
N ASP A 366 -10.98 11.66 20.88
CA ASP A 366 -12.14 11.98 21.72
C ASP A 366 -13.35 11.11 21.36
N LYS A 367 -13.70 10.96 20.07
CA LYS A 367 -14.75 10.04 19.61
C LYS A 367 -14.50 8.59 20.07
N THR A 368 -13.26 8.14 20.03
CA THR A 368 -12.92 6.77 20.46
C THR A 368 -13.05 6.65 21.98
N VAL A 369 -12.60 7.63 22.75
CA VAL A 369 -12.80 7.68 24.21
C VAL A 369 -14.30 7.64 24.56
N ASP A 370 -15.12 8.44 23.87
CA ASP A 370 -16.57 8.47 24.09
C ASP A 370 -17.22 7.12 23.82
N ASN A 371 -16.83 6.40 22.80
CA ASN A 371 -17.34 5.07 22.48
C ASN A 371 -16.93 3.99 23.52
N TRP A 372 -15.82 4.20 24.21
CA TRP A 372 -15.26 3.21 25.13
C TRP A 372 -15.46 3.54 26.60
N LYS A 373 -15.77 4.79 26.99
CA LYS A 373 -15.89 5.23 28.39
C LYS A 373 -16.97 4.52 29.18
N TYR A 374 -18.01 4.05 28.51
CA TYR A 374 -19.16 3.34 29.18
C TYR A 374 -18.92 1.83 29.32
N ARG A 375 -17.81 1.30 28.81
CA ARG A 375 -17.49 -0.12 28.94
C ARG A 375 -16.84 -0.39 30.29
N PHE A 376 -17.24 -1.50 30.93
CA PHE A 376 -16.65 -1.94 32.20
C PHE A 376 -15.25 -2.53 32.02
N LEU A 377 -14.30 -1.66 31.74
CA LEU A 377 -12.88 -2.06 31.59
C LEU A 377 -12.18 -2.01 32.94
N SER A 378 -11.30 -2.99 33.23
CA SER A 378 -10.31 -2.86 34.28
C SER A 378 -9.26 -1.80 33.90
N PRO A 379 -8.42 -1.29 34.82
CA PRO A 379 -7.32 -0.39 34.48
C PRO A 379 -6.42 -0.97 33.37
N TYR A 380 -6.07 -2.25 33.44
CA TYR A 380 -5.29 -2.93 32.41
C TYR A 380 -6.01 -2.98 31.05
N GLY A 381 -7.31 -3.25 31.04
CA GLY A 381 -8.13 -3.18 29.82
C GLY A 381 -8.16 -1.77 29.23
N SER A 382 -8.27 -0.73 30.06
CA SER A 382 -8.20 0.67 29.62
C SER A 382 -6.84 1.03 29.04
N ILE A 383 -5.74 0.55 29.65
CA ILE A 383 -4.38 0.73 29.12
C ILE A 383 -4.21 0.03 27.78
N CYS A 384 -4.73 -1.17 27.64
CA CYS A 384 -4.70 -1.90 26.36
C CYS A 384 -5.43 -1.11 25.27
N VAL A 385 -6.63 -0.63 25.52
CA VAL A 385 -7.38 0.23 24.59
C VAL A 385 -6.62 1.53 24.29
N ALA A 386 -6.04 2.17 25.30
CA ALA A 386 -5.24 3.39 25.11
C ALA A 386 -4.07 3.17 24.15
N LYS A 387 -3.33 2.07 24.32
CA LYS A 387 -2.21 1.72 23.43
C LYS A 387 -2.66 1.38 22.02
N THR A 388 -3.68 0.54 21.89
CA THR A 388 -4.07 -0.04 20.59
C THR A 388 -4.96 0.87 19.77
N LEU A 389 -5.84 1.66 20.39
CA LEU A 389 -6.85 2.46 19.68
C LEU A 389 -6.65 3.98 19.78
N LEU A 390 -5.99 4.49 20.81
CA LEU A 390 -5.76 5.93 20.94
C LEU A 390 -4.38 6.33 20.42
N LEU A 391 -3.30 5.71 20.93
CA LEU A 391 -1.95 6.06 20.55
C LEU A 391 -1.59 5.62 19.12
N SER A 392 -2.12 4.49 18.66
CA SER A 392 -1.90 4.04 17.29
C SER A 392 -2.33 5.07 16.24
N LYS A 393 -3.34 5.89 16.54
CA LYS A 393 -3.79 6.99 15.65
C LYS A 393 -2.75 8.10 15.52
N LEU A 394 -1.91 8.30 16.54
CA LEU A 394 -0.86 9.32 16.54
C LEU A 394 0.44 8.83 15.96
N SER A 395 0.68 7.52 15.94
CA SER A 395 1.93 6.93 15.45
C SER A 395 2.25 7.35 14.02
N HIS A 396 1.22 7.36 13.16
CA HIS A 396 1.36 7.75 11.76
C HIS A 396 1.77 9.22 11.61
N LEU A 397 1.17 10.11 12.43
CA LEU A 397 1.54 11.53 12.44
C LEU A 397 2.94 11.77 12.99
N ALA A 398 3.31 11.04 14.05
CA ALA A 398 4.61 11.20 14.70
C ALA A 398 5.81 10.94 13.78
N ILE A 399 5.59 10.20 12.70
CA ILE A 399 6.60 9.89 11.70
C ILE A 399 6.99 11.14 10.91
N ILE A 400 6.01 11.93 10.49
CA ILE A 400 6.19 13.02 9.52
C ILE A 400 6.13 14.40 10.18
N LEU A 401 5.16 14.62 11.07
CA LEU A 401 4.98 15.94 11.67
C LEU A 401 6.20 16.40 12.44
N PRO A 402 6.45 17.72 12.51
CA PRO A 402 7.47 18.29 13.41
C PRO A 402 7.26 17.84 14.87
N ASN A 403 8.27 18.07 15.70
CA ASN A 403 8.14 17.80 17.13
C ASN A 403 6.98 18.62 17.71
N LEU A 404 6.07 17.92 18.38
CA LEU A 404 5.02 18.60 19.15
C LEU A 404 5.63 19.33 20.36
N SER A 405 5.05 20.49 20.69
CA SER A 405 5.42 21.19 21.92
C SER A 405 5.10 20.34 23.15
N PRO A 406 5.85 20.49 24.25
CA PRO A 406 5.56 19.81 25.51
C PRO A 406 4.08 19.98 25.96
N ALA A 407 3.51 21.16 25.73
CA ALA A 407 2.11 21.43 26.05
C ALA A 407 1.14 20.53 25.25
N LYS A 408 1.36 20.34 23.95
CA LYS A 408 0.53 19.46 23.10
C LYS A 408 0.68 17.99 23.50
N LEU A 409 1.89 17.53 23.80
CA LEU A 409 2.12 16.17 24.31
C LEU A 409 1.41 15.92 25.65
N LYS A 410 1.43 16.93 26.53
CA LYS A 410 0.71 16.87 27.81
C LYS A 410 -0.81 16.76 27.63
N ILE A 411 -1.41 17.46 26.66
CA ILE A 411 -2.83 17.33 26.35
C ILE A 411 -3.20 15.88 26.02
N ILE A 412 -2.37 15.20 25.21
CA ILE A 412 -2.60 13.78 24.88
C ILE A 412 -2.49 12.92 26.11
N GLU A 413 -1.44 13.13 26.91
CA GLU A 413 -1.21 12.38 28.14
C GLU A 413 -2.39 12.52 29.11
N ASP A 414 -2.84 13.74 29.34
CA ASP A 414 -3.99 14.03 30.21
C ASP A 414 -5.27 13.32 29.73
N LYS A 415 -5.56 13.35 28.43
CA LYS A 415 -6.70 12.62 27.83
C LYS A 415 -6.60 11.12 28.09
N ILE A 416 -5.41 10.53 27.91
CA ILE A 416 -5.19 9.09 28.09
C ILE A 416 -5.31 8.70 29.56
N PHE A 417 -4.69 9.42 30.48
CA PHE A 417 -4.81 9.14 31.91
C PHE A 417 -6.24 9.35 32.43
N LYS A 418 -6.93 10.39 31.96
CA LYS A 418 -8.37 10.59 32.25
C LYS A 418 -9.22 9.42 31.75
N PHE A 419 -8.92 8.85 30.61
CA PHE A 419 -9.60 7.65 30.10
C PHE A 419 -9.28 6.42 30.97
N ILE A 420 -8.02 6.17 31.31
CA ILE A 420 -7.59 5.03 32.13
C ILE A 420 -8.30 5.05 33.51
N TRP A 421 -8.39 6.21 34.13
CA TRP A 421 -9.00 6.39 35.45
C TRP A 421 -10.49 6.76 35.40
N LYS A 422 -11.16 6.64 34.26
CA LYS A 422 -12.60 6.89 34.07
C LYS A 422 -13.03 8.28 34.56
N GLY A 423 -12.21 9.29 34.29
CA GLY A 423 -12.46 10.66 34.71
C GLY A 423 -12.11 11.00 36.16
N ASN A 424 -11.73 10.02 36.97
CA ASN A 424 -11.29 10.23 38.36
C ASN A 424 -9.83 10.74 38.40
N LYS A 425 -9.39 11.19 39.58
CA LYS A 425 -7.96 11.50 39.81
C LYS A 425 -7.09 10.27 39.62
N ASP A 426 -5.85 10.50 39.19
CA ASP A 426 -4.86 9.44 39.03
C ASP A 426 -4.69 8.70 40.35
N LYS A 427 -4.87 7.39 40.35
CA LYS A 427 -4.77 6.55 41.56
C LYS A 427 -3.32 6.17 41.89
N VAL A 428 -2.43 6.31 40.93
CA VAL A 428 -0.99 6.05 41.01
C VAL A 428 -0.28 7.20 40.31
N ALA A 429 0.87 7.61 40.83
CA ALA A 429 1.69 8.63 40.17
C ALA A 429 1.99 8.19 38.72
N ARG A 430 1.88 9.11 37.76
CA ARG A 430 2.04 8.78 36.34
C ARG A 430 3.40 8.16 36.02
N ILE A 431 4.45 8.62 36.71
CA ILE A 431 5.79 8.08 36.54
C ILE A 431 5.86 6.59 36.92
N ASP A 432 5.20 6.21 38.02
CA ASP A 432 5.14 4.82 38.46
C ASP A 432 4.23 3.97 37.58
N ALA A 433 3.09 4.53 37.15
CA ALA A 433 2.17 3.87 36.24
C ALA A 433 2.81 3.54 34.87
N LYS A 434 3.78 4.34 34.41
CA LYS A 434 4.54 4.11 33.17
C LYS A 434 5.58 3.00 33.28
N ASN A 435 6.02 2.65 34.48
CA ASN A 435 6.99 1.59 34.70
C ASN A 435 6.44 0.24 34.19
N PRO A 436 7.32 -0.66 33.71
CA PRO A 436 6.95 -2.03 33.37
C PRO A 436 6.37 -2.77 34.60
N GLU A 437 5.45 -3.71 34.35
CA GLU A 437 4.82 -4.55 35.41
C GLU A 437 5.87 -5.23 36.30
N LYS A 438 6.98 -5.72 35.71
CA LYS A 438 8.11 -6.33 36.42
C LYS A 438 8.78 -5.39 37.44
N LYS A 439 8.56 -4.05 37.31
CA LYS A 439 9.05 -3.02 38.22
C LYS A 439 7.94 -2.41 39.06
N GLY A 440 6.79 -3.09 39.19
CA GLY A 440 5.64 -2.64 39.98
C GLY A 440 4.77 -1.59 39.29
N GLY A 441 4.99 -1.27 38.02
CA GLY A 441 4.19 -0.34 37.26
C GLY A 441 2.99 -0.99 36.56
N LEU A 442 2.23 -0.19 35.83
CA LEU A 442 1.08 -0.62 35.05
C LEU A 442 1.37 -0.70 33.55
N ASN A 443 2.62 -0.45 33.17
CA ASN A 443 3.02 -0.38 31.75
C ASN A 443 2.15 0.61 30.95
N CYS A 444 1.78 1.75 31.57
CA CYS A 444 1.07 2.83 30.87
C CYS A 444 1.95 3.40 29.77
N PRO A 445 1.37 3.89 28.65
CA PRO A 445 2.16 4.47 27.59
C PRO A 445 2.82 5.78 28.02
N ASP A 446 4.08 5.93 27.74
CA ASP A 446 4.80 7.20 27.81
C ASP A 446 4.74 7.90 26.46
N ILE A 447 3.98 8.99 26.38
CA ILE A 447 3.74 9.73 25.14
C ILE A 447 5.01 10.38 24.63
N TYR A 448 5.82 10.96 25.51
CA TYR A 448 7.07 11.63 25.14
C TYR A 448 8.07 10.65 24.53
N SER A 449 8.31 9.53 25.22
CA SER A 449 9.21 8.50 24.75
C SER A 449 8.70 7.86 23.45
N SER A 450 7.40 7.61 23.35
CA SER A 450 6.79 7.05 22.14
C SER A 450 6.93 8.00 20.95
N TRP A 451 6.63 9.30 21.12
CA TRP A 451 6.77 10.29 20.05
C TRP A 451 8.23 10.43 19.61
N SER A 452 9.16 10.52 20.55
CA SER A 452 10.59 10.63 20.27
C SER A 452 11.14 9.39 19.56
N SER A 453 10.68 8.20 19.94
CA SER A 453 11.14 6.94 19.30
C SER A 453 10.84 6.88 17.80
N PHE A 454 9.71 7.44 17.36
CA PHE A 454 9.39 7.54 15.93
C PHE A 454 10.39 8.46 15.20
N LYS A 455 10.85 9.54 15.83
CA LYS A 455 11.86 10.43 15.25
C LYS A 455 13.23 9.76 15.17
N VAL A 456 13.63 9.11 16.25
CA VAL A 456 14.91 8.36 16.31
C VAL A 456 14.92 7.20 15.31
N SER A 457 13.76 6.63 14.97
CA SER A 457 13.68 5.56 13.98
C SER A 457 14.17 5.96 12.59
N TRP A 458 14.13 7.26 12.22
CA TRP A 458 14.70 7.78 10.98
C TRP A 458 16.22 7.69 10.95
N TRP A 459 16.90 8.01 12.05
CA TRP A 459 18.34 7.83 12.17
C TRP A 459 18.75 6.37 11.98
N ARG A 460 18.03 5.46 12.63
CA ARG A 460 18.26 4.02 12.44
C ARG A 460 18.12 3.58 11.00
N ARG A 461 17.12 4.09 10.27
CA ARG A 461 16.89 3.79 8.86
C ARG A 461 17.99 4.34 7.97
N LEU A 462 18.44 5.57 8.23
CA LEU A 462 19.55 6.20 7.51
C LEU A 462 20.83 5.35 7.60
N PHE A 463 21.15 4.85 8.79
CA PHE A 463 22.34 4.00 9.00
C PHE A 463 22.17 2.54 8.50
N GLN A 464 20.96 2.11 8.21
CA GLN A 464 20.68 0.74 7.72
C GLN A 464 20.56 0.64 6.19
N LYS A 465 20.44 1.76 5.49
CA LYS A 465 20.57 1.79 4.03
C LYS A 465 22.07 1.93 3.72
N PRO A 466 22.73 0.93 3.12
CA PRO A 466 24.02 1.16 2.47
C PRO A 466 23.80 2.17 1.34
N ASP A 467 24.78 3.01 1.10
CA ASP A 467 24.83 4.00 0.03
C ASP A 467 24.58 3.38 -1.34
#